data_f5b5ffdbf2205ac99446562e85a9dc22
#
_entry.id   f5b5ffdbf2205ac99446562e85a9dc22
#
_cell.length_a   1.000
_cell.length_b   1.000
_cell.length_c   1.000
_cell.angle_alpha   90.00
_cell.angle_beta   90.00
_cell.angle_gamma   90.00
#
_symmetry.space_group_name_H-M   'P 1'
#
loop_
_entity.id
_entity.type
_entity.pdbx_description
1 polymer ?
#
loop_
_entity_poly.entity_id
_entity_poly.type
_entity_poly.pdbx_seq_one_letter_code
_entity_poly.pdbx_strand_id
1 'polypeptide(L)'
;MGGSPKNKRIRTKQKGKASGVSRAGRRARAAVAAQPRPKMARISDEMKYLCAMLGEEVRTWPGVTSKAMFGMLGYYRSGAVFAALPVTRAIGSANGIIFKMKAMSEAQTDRASRDLRLGTGTNIKADRWHSFEIHSEDDLRDALWWLGQAYESAR
;
A
#
# COMPACT_ATOMS: atom_id res chain seq x y z
N MET A 1 69.38 -26.05 44.38
CA MET A 1 69.93 -25.34 43.25
C MET A 1 69.08 -25.71 42.03
N GLY A 2 68.12 -24.95 41.72
CA GLY A 2 67.20 -25.23 40.66
C GLY A 2 66.70 -23.95 40.01
N GLY A 3 67.21 -23.61 38.84
CA GLY A 3 66.71 -22.49 38.02
C GLY A 3 65.50 -22.88 37.25
N SER A 4 64.34 -22.29 37.55
CA SER A 4 63.16 -22.41 36.73
C SER A 4 63.26 -21.52 35.50
N PRO A 5 62.98 -22.04 34.30
CA PRO A 5 62.89 -21.20 33.09
C PRO A 5 61.54 -20.49 33.04
N LYS A 6 61.57 -19.17 32.90
CA LYS A 6 60.40 -18.29 32.67
C LYS A 6 59.76 -18.57 31.33
N ASN A 7 58.55 -19.04 31.33
CA ASN A 7 57.71 -19.28 30.17
C ASN A 7 57.18 -17.94 29.64
N LYS A 8 57.77 -17.44 28.56
CA LYS A 8 57.25 -16.27 27.82
C LYS A 8 56.05 -16.70 26.96
N ARG A 9 54.84 -16.37 27.41
CA ARG A 9 53.62 -16.46 26.58
C ARG A 9 53.70 -15.42 25.46
N ILE A 10 53.86 -15.93 24.25
CA ILE A 10 53.72 -15.11 23.03
C ILE A 10 52.24 -14.89 22.80
N ARG A 11 51.79 -13.63 22.95
CA ARG A 11 50.46 -13.18 22.64
C ARG A 11 50.35 -12.96 21.14
N THR A 12 49.83 -13.94 20.39
CA THR A 12 49.46 -13.78 18.99
C THR A 12 48.22 -12.86 18.91
N LYS A 13 48.43 -11.64 18.41
CA LYS A 13 47.32 -10.75 18.00
C LYS A 13 46.63 -11.35 16.76
N GLN A 14 45.49 -11.98 16.95
CA GLN A 14 44.59 -12.24 15.84
C GLN A 14 44.01 -10.90 15.37
N LYS A 15 44.47 -10.44 14.20
CA LYS A 15 43.80 -9.40 13.42
C LYS A 15 42.48 -9.96 12.93
N GLY A 16 41.38 -9.55 13.54
CA GLY A 16 40.03 -9.79 13.03
C GLY A 16 39.92 -9.16 11.64
N LYS A 17 39.72 -9.99 10.62
CA LYS A 17 39.34 -9.58 9.28
C LYS A 17 37.94 -8.97 9.42
N ALA A 18 37.84 -7.64 9.35
CA ALA A 18 36.59 -6.97 9.12
C ALA A 18 36.06 -7.44 7.75
N SER A 19 34.97 -8.22 7.77
CA SER A 19 34.26 -8.61 6.55
C SER A 19 33.69 -7.35 5.90
N GLY A 20 34.41 -6.82 4.91
CA GLY A 20 33.94 -5.72 4.11
C GLY A 20 32.69 -6.14 3.35
N VAL A 21 31.54 -5.63 3.76
CA VAL A 21 30.32 -5.71 2.96
C VAL A 21 30.63 -5.11 1.59
N SER A 22 30.59 -5.91 0.54
CA SER A 22 31.02 -5.51 -0.79
C SER A 22 30.30 -4.23 -1.27
N ARG A 23 31.03 -3.35 -1.95
CA ARG A 23 30.49 -2.12 -2.55
C ARG A 23 29.26 -2.38 -3.45
N ALA A 24 29.17 -3.56 -4.05
CA ALA A 24 28.03 -4.03 -4.85
C ALA A 24 26.76 -4.24 -4.02
N GLY A 25 26.86 -4.79 -2.82
CA GLY A 25 25.70 -4.98 -1.93
C GLY A 25 25.09 -3.66 -1.43
N ARG A 26 25.92 -2.63 -1.24
CA ARG A 26 25.43 -1.27 -0.87
C ARG A 26 24.72 -0.57 -2.03
N ARG A 27 25.20 -0.73 -3.28
CA ARG A 27 24.52 -0.18 -4.48
C ARG A 27 23.19 -0.86 -4.75
N ALA A 28 23.07 -2.18 -4.58
CA ALA A 28 21.81 -2.89 -4.76
C ALA A 28 20.76 -2.50 -3.73
N ARG A 29 21.15 -2.28 -2.46
CA ARG A 29 20.22 -1.77 -1.42
C ARG A 29 19.77 -0.31 -1.67
N ALA A 30 20.66 0.54 -2.16
CA ALA A 30 20.33 1.91 -2.55
C ALA A 30 19.38 1.95 -3.75
N ALA A 31 19.50 1.07 -4.73
CA ALA A 31 18.61 0.97 -5.89
C ALA A 31 17.19 0.50 -5.49
N VAL A 32 17.04 -0.40 -4.50
CA VAL A 32 15.75 -0.84 -3.97
C VAL A 32 15.08 0.29 -3.16
N ALA A 33 15.85 1.11 -2.43
CA ALA A 33 15.35 2.26 -1.68
C ALA A 33 14.94 3.45 -2.58
N ALA A 34 15.40 3.49 -3.84
CA ALA A 34 15.14 4.56 -4.80
C ALA A 34 13.86 4.39 -5.63
N GLN A 35 12.98 3.43 -5.30
CA GLN A 35 11.66 3.35 -5.96
C GLN A 35 10.85 4.60 -5.62
N PRO A 36 10.31 5.33 -6.62
CA PRO A 36 9.53 6.52 -6.36
C PRO A 36 8.33 6.17 -5.48
N ARG A 37 8.19 6.89 -4.38
CA ARG A 37 7.01 6.75 -3.51
C ARG A 37 5.77 7.14 -4.31
N PRO A 38 4.63 6.46 -4.13
CA PRO A 38 3.40 6.84 -4.78
C PRO A 38 3.12 8.32 -4.54
N LYS A 39 2.82 9.05 -5.60
CA LYS A 39 2.50 10.46 -5.50
C LYS A 39 1.18 10.63 -4.77
N MET A 40 1.20 11.29 -3.62
CA MET A 40 0.02 11.57 -2.81
C MET A 40 -0.48 12.98 -3.11
N ALA A 41 -1.69 13.08 -3.66
CA ALA A 41 -2.36 14.34 -3.95
C ALA A 41 -3.21 14.81 -2.76
N ARG A 42 -3.20 16.10 -2.48
CA ARG A 42 -4.18 16.70 -1.55
C ARG A 42 -5.56 16.64 -2.16
N ILE A 43 -6.56 16.31 -1.35
CA ILE A 43 -7.96 16.28 -1.77
C ILE A 43 -8.69 17.57 -1.40
N SER A 44 -9.72 17.91 -2.17
CA SER A 44 -10.62 19.03 -1.91
C SER A 44 -11.55 18.74 -0.74
N ASP A 45 -12.19 19.78 -0.20
CA ASP A 45 -13.20 19.61 0.86
C ASP A 45 -14.45 18.88 0.34
N GLU A 46 -14.81 19.07 -0.93
CA GLU A 46 -15.87 18.30 -1.59
C GLU A 46 -15.53 16.82 -1.63
N MET A 47 -14.31 16.46 -2.03
CA MET A 47 -13.85 15.07 -2.03
C MET A 47 -13.83 14.45 -0.62
N LYS A 48 -13.46 15.22 0.40
CA LYS A 48 -13.56 14.78 1.80
C LYS A 48 -15.00 14.44 2.19
N TYR A 49 -15.96 15.27 1.79
CA TYR A 49 -17.38 15.05 2.03
C TYR A 49 -17.87 13.78 1.32
N LEU A 50 -17.57 13.62 0.03
CA LEU A 50 -17.96 12.44 -0.75
C LEU A 50 -17.35 11.14 -0.17
N CYS A 51 -16.08 11.16 0.21
CA CYS A 51 -15.43 10.02 0.85
C CYS A 51 -16.01 9.71 2.25
N ALA A 52 -16.44 10.73 3.00
CA ALA A 52 -17.07 10.51 4.29
C ALA A 52 -18.43 9.80 4.11
N MET A 53 -19.23 10.19 3.12
CA MET A 53 -20.49 9.51 2.79
C MET A 53 -20.27 8.04 2.42
N LEU A 54 -19.30 7.75 1.54
CA LEU A 54 -18.92 6.38 1.20
C LEU A 54 -18.46 5.59 2.43
N GLY A 55 -17.64 6.21 3.27
CA GLY A 55 -17.12 5.58 4.47
C GLY A 55 -18.19 5.22 5.48
N GLU A 56 -19.20 6.06 5.67
CA GLU A 56 -20.35 5.77 6.54
C GLU A 56 -21.10 4.53 6.05
N GLU A 57 -21.37 4.43 4.76
CA GLU A 57 -22.02 3.26 4.17
C GLU A 57 -21.18 1.99 4.33
N VAL A 58 -19.91 2.04 3.95
CA VAL A 58 -19.00 0.88 4.00
C VAL A 58 -18.82 0.34 5.42
N ARG A 59 -18.84 1.21 6.43
CA ARG A 59 -18.75 0.79 7.84
C ARG A 59 -19.94 -0.02 8.31
N THR A 60 -21.08 0.09 7.67
CA THR A 60 -22.28 -0.69 8.02
C THR A 60 -22.19 -2.14 7.54
N TRP A 61 -21.27 -2.44 6.64
CA TRP A 61 -21.15 -3.79 6.06
C TRP A 61 -20.60 -4.80 7.07
N PRO A 62 -21.11 -6.04 7.06
CA PRO A 62 -20.71 -7.05 8.04
C PRO A 62 -19.21 -7.31 8.09
N GLY A 63 -18.64 -7.30 9.29
CA GLY A 63 -17.23 -7.63 9.53
C GLY A 63 -16.23 -6.60 9.01
N VAL A 64 -16.68 -5.40 8.65
CA VAL A 64 -15.79 -4.32 8.21
C VAL A 64 -15.15 -3.63 9.40
N THR A 65 -13.84 -3.48 9.33
CA THR A 65 -13.04 -2.64 10.23
C THR A 65 -12.28 -1.60 9.42
N SER A 66 -11.85 -0.52 10.06
CA SER A 66 -11.10 0.54 9.39
C SER A 66 -9.86 0.92 10.17
N LYS A 67 -8.81 1.33 9.44
CA LYS A 67 -7.54 1.75 10.00
C LYS A 67 -6.94 2.89 9.19
N ALA A 68 -6.47 3.93 9.86
CA ALA A 68 -5.78 5.04 9.22
C ALA A 68 -4.49 4.59 8.54
N MET A 69 -4.24 5.07 7.32
CA MET A 69 -3.05 4.79 6.54
C MET A 69 -2.70 5.95 5.58
N PHE A 70 -1.59 6.62 5.80
CA PHE A 70 -1.02 7.62 4.89
C PHE A 70 -1.97 8.74 4.41
N GLY A 71 -2.82 9.26 5.30
CA GLY A 71 -3.81 10.28 4.96
C GLY A 71 -5.08 9.72 4.28
N MET A 72 -5.22 8.42 4.28
CA MET A 72 -6.39 7.66 3.84
C MET A 72 -6.94 6.82 4.99
N LEU A 73 -8.12 6.28 4.83
CA LEU A 73 -8.71 5.29 5.72
C LEU A 73 -8.84 3.97 4.97
N GLY A 74 -8.09 2.97 5.41
CA GLY A 74 -8.16 1.61 4.87
C GLY A 74 -9.33 0.83 5.48
N TYR A 75 -10.05 0.10 4.65
CA TYR A 75 -11.17 -0.76 5.04
C TYR A 75 -10.80 -2.22 4.87
N TYR A 76 -11.12 -3.01 5.88
CA TYR A 76 -10.71 -4.41 5.98
C TYR A 76 -11.93 -5.30 6.21
N ARG A 77 -11.91 -6.50 5.61
CA ARG A 77 -12.82 -7.59 5.90
C ARG A 77 -12.02 -8.83 6.27
N SER A 78 -12.29 -9.43 7.43
CA SER A 78 -11.53 -10.59 7.93
C SER A 78 -10.00 -10.40 7.92
N GLY A 79 -9.55 -9.19 8.24
CA GLY A 79 -8.12 -8.82 8.26
C GLY A 79 -7.52 -8.51 6.88
N ALA A 80 -8.25 -8.67 5.79
CA ALA A 80 -7.79 -8.34 4.44
C ALA A 80 -8.27 -6.95 4.02
N VAL A 81 -7.35 -6.10 3.60
CA VAL A 81 -7.70 -4.77 3.06
C VAL A 81 -8.39 -4.93 1.71
N PHE A 82 -9.51 -4.26 1.52
CA PHE A 82 -10.23 -4.27 0.25
C PHE A 82 -10.41 -2.89 -0.38
N ALA A 83 -10.31 -1.83 0.41
CA ALA A 83 -10.44 -0.46 -0.09
C ALA A 83 -9.65 0.52 0.78
N ALA A 84 -9.35 1.68 0.21
CA ALA A 84 -8.89 2.84 0.96
C ALA A 84 -9.52 4.11 0.37
N LEU A 85 -10.10 4.91 1.26
CA LEU A 85 -10.74 6.17 0.92
C LEU A 85 -9.89 7.33 1.42
N PRO A 86 -9.67 8.37 0.61
CA PRO A 86 -8.96 9.57 1.04
C PRO A 86 -9.63 10.27 2.23
N VAL A 87 -8.81 10.74 3.17
CA VAL A 87 -9.22 11.63 4.27
C VAL A 87 -8.58 13.01 4.07
N THR A 88 -7.30 13.05 3.78
CA THR A 88 -6.55 14.28 3.50
C THR A 88 -5.75 14.18 2.20
N ARG A 89 -5.40 12.97 1.80
CA ARG A 89 -4.60 12.68 0.61
C ARG A 89 -5.14 11.47 -0.11
N ALA A 90 -4.97 11.48 -1.44
CA ALA A 90 -5.29 10.37 -2.33
C ALA A 90 -4.05 9.88 -3.07
N ILE A 91 -4.04 8.63 -3.48
CA ILE A 91 -2.97 8.05 -4.29
C ILE A 91 -3.32 8.23 -5.78
N GLY A 92 -2.40 8.84 -6.51
CA GLY A 92 -2.56 9.10 -7.94
C GLY A 92 -3.37 10.36 -8.21
N SER A 93 -4.68 10.25 -8.33
CA SER A 93 -5.60 11.37 -8.58
C SER A 93 -6.16 11.94 -7.28
N ALA A 94 -6.33 13.27 -7.21
CA ALA A 94 -6.97 13.95 -6.08
C ALA A 94 -8.45 13.57 -5.88
N ASN A 95 -9.08 12.99 -6.90
CA ASN A 95 -10.48 12.53 -6.88
C ASN A 95 -10.59 11.00 -6.84
N GLY A 96 -9.49 10.28 -6.63
CA GLY A 96 -9.43 8.82 -6.70
C GLY A 96 -9.64 8.15 -5.35
N ILE A 97 -10.55 7.21 -5.32
CA ILE A 97 -10.57 6.15 -4.30
C ILE A 97 -9.86 4.93 -4.85
N ILE A 98 -9.35 4.07 -3.97
CA ILE A 98 -8.72 2.82 -4.41
C ILE A 98 -9.40 1.61 -3.76
N PHE A 99 -9.46 0.52 -4.51
CA PHE A 99 -10.00 -0.74 -4.05
C PHE A 99 -9.22 -1.92 -4.62
N LYS A 100 -9.27 -3.05 -3.92
CA LYS A 100 -8.50 -4.25 -4.27
C LYS A 100 -9.42 -5.38 -4.68
N MET A 101 -9.15 -5.97 -5.84
CA MET A 101 -9.85 -7.17 -6.32
C MET A 101 -8.86 -8.25 -6.71
N LYS A 102 -9.07 -9.48 -6.26
CA LYS A 102 -8.17 -10.62 -6.57
C LYS A 102 -8.20 -10.99 -8.05
N ALA A 103 -9.39 -11.01 -8.63
CA ALA A 103 -9.64 -11.22 -10.04
C ALA A 103 -10.97 -10.57 -10.39
N MET A 104 -11.05 -10.02 -11.60
CA MET A 104 -12.32 -9.54 -12.16
C MET A 104 -12.97 -10.63 -12.98
N SER A 105 -14.28 -10.78 -12.86
CA SER A 105 -15.07 -11.57 -13.79
C SER A 105 -15.09 -10.92 -15.18
N GLU A 106 -15.52 -11.65 -16.21
CA GLU A 106 -15.68 -11.10 -17.54
C GLU A 106 -16.64 -9.88 -17.56
N ALA A 107 -17.77 -9.98 -16.86
CA ALA A 107 -18.73 -8.88 -16.72
C ALA A 107 -18.14 -7.65 -16.02
N GLN A 108 -17.31 -7.84 -14.98
CA GLN A 108 -16.62 -6.75 -14.30
C GLN A 108 -15.54 -6.11 -15.19
N THR A 109 -14.80 -6.91 -15.93
CA THR A 109 -13.79 -6.44 -16.90
C THR A 109 -14.44 -5.65 -18.02
N ASP A 110 -15.56 -6.11 -18.55
CA ASP A 110 -16.33 -5.42 -19.60
C ASP A 110 -16.89 -4.07 -19.07
N ARG A 111 -17.46 -4.05 -17.87
CA ARG A 111 -17.87 -2.80 -17.22
C ARG A 111 -16.71 -1.83 -17.02
N ALA A 112 -15.57 -2.33 -16.53
CA ALA A 112 -14.37 -1.54 -16.30
C ALA A 112 -13.83 -0.90 -17.58
N SER A 113 -13.85 -1.62 -18.69
CA SER A 113 -13.37 -1.12 -19.99
C SER A 113 -14.21 0.03 -20.57
N ARG A 114 -15.46 0.15 -20.14
CA ARG A 114 -16.40 1.19 -20.58
C ARG A 114 -16.44 2.40 -19.63
N ASP A 115 -15.88 2.31 -18.45
CA ASP A 115 -15.93 3.38 -17.46
C ASP A 115 -14.60 4.12 -17.37
N LEU A 116 -14.54 5.32 -17.93
CA LEU A 116 -13.33 6.16 -17.96
C LEU A 116 -12.89 6.63 -16.57
N ARG A 117 -13.76 6.55 -15.56
CA ARG A 117 -13.43 6.87 -14.15
C ARG A 117 -12.60 5.78 -13.49
N LEU A 118 -12.59 4.57 -14.06
CA LEU A 118 -11.80 3.47 -13.55
C LEU A 118 -10.39 3.52 -14.13
N GLY A 119 -9.41 3.81 -13.28
CA GLY A 119 -7.99 3.77 -13.62
C GLY A 119 -7.41 2.38 -13.41
N THR A 120 -6.78 1.85 -14.45
CA THR A 120 -5.88 0.71 -14.35
C THR A 120 -4.46 1.23 -14.26
N GLY A 121 -3.93 1.43 -13.09
CA GLY A 121 -2.57 1.92 -13.05
C GLY A 121 -2.26 2.96 -12.02
N THR A 122 -2.74 2.79 -10.83
CA THR A 122 -1.98 3.29 -9.70
C THR A 122 -0.67 2.48 -9.68
N ASN A 123 0.49 3.16 -9.70
CA ASN A 123 1.81 2.54 -9.50
C ASN A 123 1.97 1.87 -8.11
N ILE A 124 0.89 1.45 -7.51
CA ILE A 124 0.86 0.54 -6.39
C ILE A 124 1.09 -0.81 -7.03
N LYS A 125 2.32 -1.30 -6.92
CA LYS A 125 2.79 -2.55 -7.49
C LYS A 125 1.67 -3.53 -7.77
N ALA A 126 1.41 -3.59 -9.05
CA ALA A 126 0.88 -4.67 -9.84
C ALA A 126 -0.43 -5.28 -9.40
N ASP A 127 -0.61 -5.72 -8.20
CA ASP A 127 -1.51 -6.81 -8.04
C ASP A 127 -2.83 -6.37 -7.43
N ARG A 128 -3.78 -6.01 -8.32
CA ARG A 128 -5.20 -6.03 -7.98
C ARG A 128 -5.74 -4.76 -7.34
N TRP A 129 -4.95 -3.68 -7.27
CA TRP A 129 -5.44 -2.37 -6.89
C TRP A 129 -5.96 -1.62 -8.11
N HIS A 130 -7.15 -1.07 -7.99
CA HIS A 130 -7.81 -0.25 -8.98
C HIS A 130 -8.14 1.10 -8.37
N SER A 131 -8.23 2.14 -9.18
CA SER A 131 -8.71 3.44 -8.76
C SER A 131 -10.03 3.76 -9.44
N PHE A 132 -10.89 4.50 -8.76
CA PHE A 132 -12.13 5.02 -9.30
C PHE A 132 -12.24 6.50 -8.96
N GLU A 133 -12.49 7.34 -9.96
CA GLU A 133 -12.61 8.78 -9.77
C GLU A 133 -14.04 9.19 -9.44
N ILE A 134 -14.17 10.05 -8.44
CA ILE A 134 -15.44 10.61 -7.96
C ILE A 134 -15.39 12.11 -8.16
N HIS A 135 -16.34 12.66 -8.91
CA HIS A 135 -16.44 14.08 -9.19
C HIS A 135 -17.71 14.72 -8.61
N SER A 136 -18.71 13.91 -8.29
CA SER A 136 -19.99 14.36 -7.74
C SER A 136 -20.68 13.27 -6.94
N GLU A 137 -21.80 13.61 -6.28
CA GLU A 137 -22.64 12.63 -5.57
C GLU A 137 -23.21 11.57 -6.51
N ASP A 138 -23.44 11.88 -7.77
CA ASP A 138 -23.94 10.92 -8.76
C ASP A 138 -22.99 9.74 -8.98
N ASP A 139 -21.67 9.95 -8.77
CA ASP A 139 -20.67 8.90 -8.88
C ASP A 139 -20.65 7.92 -7.69
N LEU A 140 -21.25 8.29 -6.55
CA LEU A 140 -21.21 7.50 -5.32
C LEU A 140 -21.84 6.13 -5.48
N ARG A 141 -22.92 6.03 -6.27
CA ARG A 141 -23.60 4.77 -6.54
C ARG A 141 -22.68 3.76 -7.22
N ASP A 142 -21.96 4.20 -8.25
CA ASP A 142 -21.03 3.35 -8.97
C ASP A 142 -19.78 3.05 -8.13
N ALA A 143 -19.31 4.02 -7.35
CA ALA A 143 -18.23 3.82 -6.40
C ALA A 143 -18.59 2.74 -5.36
N LEU A 144 -19.77 2.80 -4.77
CA LEU A 144 -20.27 1.78 -3.83
C LEU A 144 -20.39 0.41 -4.49
N TRP A 145 -20.80 0.34 -5.75
CA TRP A 145 -20.84 -0.91 -6.48
C TRP A 145 -19.44 -1.55 -6.57
N TRP A 146 -18.42 -0.78 -6.96
CA TRP A 146 -17.03 -1.27 -7.03
C TRP A 146 -16.48 -1.66 -5.65
N LEU A 147 -16.74 -0.84 -4.63
CA LEU A 147 -16.36 -1.16 -3.26
C LEU A 147 -17.04 -2.45 -2.75
N GLY A 148 -18.29 -2.67 -3.12
CA GLY A 148 -19.02 -3.90 -2.83
C GLY A 148 -18.39 -5.12 -3.50
N GLN A 149 -17.96 -5.01 -4.77
CA GLN A 149 -17.24 -6.09 -5.44
C GLN A 149 -15.91 -6.41 -4.77
N ALA A 150 -15.16 -5.38 -4.36
CA ALA A 150 -13.92 -5.55 -3.63
C ALA A 150 -14.15 -6.20 -2.25
N TYR A 151 -15.18 -5.78 -1.53
CA TYR A 151 -15.59 -6.38 -0.26
C TYR A 151 -15.93 -7.87 -0.40
N GLU A 152 -16.69 -8.26 -1.43
CA GLU A 152 -16.98 -9.68 -1.69
C GLU A 152 -15.74 -10.49 -2.08
N SER A 153 -14.78 -9.86 -2.75
CA SER A 153 -13.49 -10.47 -3.11
C SER A 153 -12.54 -10.67 -1.93
N ALA A 154 -12.77 -9.99 -0.81
CA ALA A 154 -11.89 -9.98 0.37
C ALA A 154 -12.16 -11.10 1.38
N ARG A 155 -12.64 -12.22 0.94
CA ARG A 155 -12.85 -13.42 1.80
C ARG A 155 -11.58 -14.23 1.96
#